data_1402ea5685eccd500275d605621ca67c
#
_entry.id   1402ea5685eccd500275d605621ca67c
#
_cell.length_a   1.000
_cell.length_b   1.000
_cell.length_c   1.000
_cell.angle_alpha   90.00
_cell.angle_beta   90.00
_cell.angle_gamma   90.00
#
_symmetry.space_group_name_H-M   'P 1'
#
loop_
_entity.id
_entity.type
_entity.pdbx_description
1 polymer ?
#
loop_
_entity_poly.entity_id
_entity_poly.type
_entity_poly.pdbx_seq_one_letter_code
_entity_poly.pdbx_strand_id
1 'polypeptide(L)'
;MQFRRYLTRCSATAAVAVLGFSPVWPAAAASASAVGIAAGANLEGVSVYDTADVLNDEKIKDAMAGIDFNEPTKVAVFSREGKNSDDINTETLTFARDAHPEWISQDPEDYGDYWADGYFIITLSVEGPGDGQIGTYFGEDRKVSTGQMESIHKAGYEDFNLSRWTDGVIAVGAKGAKIMNRPWYKNPALWITTGVAGGAAGVTSLVAFGIRASRRKEFAAHLDSGREHLGNVSMDLDATELSARTLPSGSRHAADLERRFADFMVDYRSLFTRQQELEAATKKTRSSTSGVARSKDFNDTAQQLDATDDAIIAAAALYTRSATWQDAWRAQAAPILEDLEELPQLLDDTDKKLGPAGSALRSFAATAQQEVQDIGTDLAAQAIDVDTALDRLSELRKQLTERLEAYATARIGAYAKSKAEEKEMRESMRQQRYAATGSRGGGSILDVTSPAELFWRVGAFNIGYHSAVSAVDSSRQAASSSSGVSSGYSGGGSFSGAGGSSRF
;
A
#
# COMPACT_ATOMS: atom_id res chain seq x y z
N MET A 1 54.16 -19.59 5.24
CA MET A 1 54.96 -18.35 5.39
C MET A 1 54.01 -17.23 5.77
N GLN A 2 54.23 -16.66 6.96
CA GLN A 2 53.45 -15.58 7.55
C GLN A 2 53.72 -14.27 6.79
N PHE A 3 52.70 -13.40 6.65
CA PHE A 3 52.88 -11.98 6.93
C PHE A 3 51.58 -11.35 7.49
N ARG A 4 51.78 -10.77 8.63
CA ARG A 4 50.82 -10.09 9.51
C ARG A 4 50.99 -8.58 9.40
N ARG A 5 49.83 -7.82 9.62
CA ARG A 5 49.73 -6.45 10.16
C ARG A 5 49.99 -5.28 9.19
N TYR A 6 49.07 -4.27 9.17
CA TYR A 6 48.98 -3.15 10.12
C TYR A 6 47.65 -2.45 10.10
N LEU A 7 47.08 -2.28 11.30
CA LEU A 7 46.04 -1.33 11.65
C LEU A 7 46.66 0.05 11.85
N THR A 8 46.04 1.12 11.36
CA THR A 8 46.22 2.46 11.90
C THR A 8 44.88 3.17 12.07
N ARG A 9 44.52 3.38 13.33
CA ARG A 9 43.43 4.25 13.78
C ARG A 9 43.95 5.70 13.72
N CYS A 10 43.12 6.61 13.17
CA CYS A 10 43.22 8.04 13.44
C CYS A 10 41.92 8.49 14.09
N SER A 11 41.97 8.77 15.39
CA SER A 11 40.97 9.46 16.16
C SER A 11 41.24 10.96 16.07
N ALA A 12 40.31 11.74 15.58
CA ALA A 12 40.31 13.19 15.67
C ALA A 12 39.25 13.62 16.71
N THR A 13 39.74 14.10 17.85
CA THR A 13 38.96 14.69 18.92
C THR A 13 38.77 16.17 18.61
N ALA A 14 37.53 16.61 18.39
CA ALA A 14 37.18 18.02 18.32
C ALA A 14 36.60 18.45 19.67
N ALA A 15 37.31 19.33 20.36
CA ALA A 15 36.85 19.99 21.58
C ALA A 15 35.91 21.14 21.23
N VAL A 16 34.66 21.11 21.73
CA VAL A 16 33.72 22.24 21.66
C VAL A 16 33.74 22.95 23.00
N ALA A 17 34.16 24.22 22.98
CA ALA A 17 34.13 25.12 24.13
C ALA A 17 32.68 25.62 24.33
N VAL A 18 32.10 25.33 25.50
CA VAL A 18 30.83 25.87 25.95
C VAL A 18 31.09 27.17 26.69
N LEU A 19 30.69 28.28 26.09
CA LEU A 19 30.59 29.58 26.79
C LEU A 19 29.24 29.65 27.47
N GLY A 20 29.26 29.64 28.81
CA GLY A 20 28.10 29.81 29.64
C GLY A 20 27.60 31.26 29.64
N PHE A 21 26.33 31.48 29.29
CA PHE A 21 25.58 32.69 29.60
C PHE A 21 24.49 32.33 30.60
N SER A 22 24.61 32.81 31.83
CA SER A 22 23.54 32.75 32.84
C SER A 22 22.71 34.02 32.77
N PRO A 23 21.38 33.94 32.56
CA PRO A 23 20.53 35.09 32.82
C PRO A 23 20.06 35.09 34.28
N VAL A 24 20.33 36.17 34.95
CA VAL A 24 19.81 36.53 36.29
C VAL A 24 18.33 36.89 36.14
N TRP A 25 17.46 36.19 36.86
CA TRP A 25 16.04 36.55 36.99
C TRP A 25 15.83 37.30 38.29
N PRO A 26 15.07 38.39 38.27
CA PRO A 26 14.61 39.03 39.53
C PRO A 26 13.40 38.28 40.08
N ALA A 27 13.46 37.96 41.36
CA ALA A 27 12.32 37.45 42.12
C ALA A 27 11.28 38.55 42.27
N ALA A 28 10.03 38.31 41.82
CA ALA A 28 8.87 39.10 42.14
C ALA A 28 7.85 38.29 42.93
N ALA A 29 7.33 38.91 43.92
CA ALA A 29 6.56 38.39 45.04
C ALA A 29 5.25 37.69 44.65
N ALA A 30 4.94 36.65 45.39
CA ALA A 30 3.66 35.94 45.39
C ALA A 30 2.52 36.86 45.89
N SER A 31 1.48 36.97 45.08
CA SER A 31 0.16 37.39 45.54
C SER A 31 -0.81 36.28 45.28
N ALA A 32 -1.35 35.67 46.33
CA ALA A 32 -2.42 34.71 46.24
C ALA A 32 -3.69 35.37 45.70
N SER A 33 -4.24 34.86 44.64
CA SER A 33 -5.56 35.22 44.14
C SER A 33 -6.27 33.95 43.64
N ALA A 34 -7.43 33.76 44.20
CA ALA A 34 -8.61 33.01 43.78
C ALA A 34 -8.44 31.95 42.68
N VAL A 35 -8.85 30.73 42.99
CA VAL A 35 -9.05 29.62 42.03
C VAL A 35 -10.15 30.05 41.03
N GLY A 36 -9.74 30.69 39.95
CA GLY A 36 -10.50 30.72 38.71
C GLY A 36 -10.12 29.51 37.92
N ILE A 37 -11.07 28.68 37.52
CA ILE A 37 -10.88 27.64 36.51
C ILE A 37 -10.30 28.37 35.30
N ALA A 38 -9.04 28.10 34.96
CA ALA A 38 -8.42 28.67 33.78
C ALA A 38 -9.20 28.12 32.56
N ALA A 39 -9.86 29.01 31.83
CA ALA A 39 -10.45 28.65 30.52
C ALA A 39 -9.36 28.06 29.64
N GLY A 40 -9.68 26.97 28.95
CA GLY A 40 -8.76 26.29 28.06
C GLY A 40 -8.15 27.26 27.05
N ALA A 41 -6.88 27.09 26.72
CA ALA A 41 -6.20 27.99 25.80
C ALA A 41 -6.93 28.01 24.45
N ASN A 42 -7.20 29.21 23.92
CA ASN A 42 -7.84 29.44 22.61
C ASN A 42 -9.30 28.97 22.46
N LEU A 43 -10.02 28.63 23.51
CA LEU A 43 -11.47 28.46 23.44
C LEU A 43 -12.15 29.84 23.49
N GLU A 44 -12.77 30.27 22.38
CA GLU A 44 -13.44 31.57 22.30
C GLU A 44 -14.86 31.54 22.85
N GLY A 45 -15.51 30.37 22.92
CA GLY A 45 -16.82 30.22 23.50
C GLY A 45 -17.44 28.83 23.26
N VAL A 46 -18.40 28.48 24.11
CA VAL A 46 -19.23 27.30 23.99
C VAL A 46 -20.69 27.70 23.99
N SER A 47 -21.40 27.38 22.92
CA SER A 47 -22.84 27.60 22.78
C SER A 47 -23.57 26.26 22.75
N VAL A 48 -24.63 26.12 23.53
CA VAL A 48 -25.43 24.89 23.55
C VAL A 48 -26.89 25.25 23.22
N TYR A 49 -27.44 24.57 22.24
CA TYR A 49 -28.83 24.73 21.73
C TYR A 49 -29.52 23.38 21.86
N ASP A 50 -30.08 23.12 23.02
CA ASP A 50 -30.73 21.89 23.37
C ASP A 50 -32.22 21.93 23.08
N THR A 51 -32.61 21.60 21.83
CA THR A 51 -34.03 21.58 21.45
C THR A 51 -34.68 20.22 21.73
N ALA A 52 -33.91 19.20 22.05
CA ALA A 52 -34.38 17.88 22.46
C ALA A 52 -34.60 17.75 24.00
N ASP A 53 -34.17 18.75 24.77
CA ASP A 53 -34.23 18.77 26.25
C ASP A 53 -33.57 17.52 26.89
N VAL A 54 -32.38 17.15 26.34
CA VAL A 54 -31.62 15.94 26.76
C VAL A 54 -30.21 16.23 27.28
N LEU A 55 -29.76 17.49 27.16
CA LEU A 55 -28.40 17.91 27.48
C LEU A 55 -28.36 18.72 28.78
N ASN A 56 -27.25 18.62 29.48
CA ASN A 56 -26.93 19.53 30.59
C ASN A 56 -25.93 20.56 30.10
N ASP A 57 -26.44 21.73 29.82
CA ASP A 57 -25.69 22.89 29.26
C ASP A 57 -24.50 23.28 30.10
N GLU A 58 -24.71 23.42 31.43
CA GLU A 58 -23.65 23.83 32.36
C GLU A 58 -22.52 22.82 32.37
N LYS A 59 -22.86 21.52 32.44
CA LYS A 59 -21.87 20.43 32.43
C LYS A 59 -21.06 20.39 31.14
N ILE A 60 -21.71 20.64 29.97
CA ILE A 60 -21.02 20.75 28.70
C ILE A 60 -20.08 21.93 28.67
N LYS A 61 -20.56 23.11 29.05
CA LYS A 61 -19.76 24.36 29.07
C LYS A 61 -18.55 24.20 29.97
N ASP A 62 -18.73 23.67 31.19
CA ASP A 62 -17.65 23.44 32.16
C ASP A 62 -16.61 22.45 31.62
N ALA A 63 -17.07 21.30 31.04
CA ALA A 63 -16.19 20.30 30.48
C ALA A 63 -15.40 20.82 29.28
N MET A 64 -16.04 21.58 28.39
CA MET A 64 -15.40 22.17 27.23
C MET A 64 -14.44 23.28 27.60
N ALA A 65 -14.74 24.06 28.66
CA ALA A 65 -13.85 25.12 29.19
C ALA A 65 -12.50 24.56 29.66
N GLY A 66 -12.43 23.29 30.03
CA GLY A 66 -11.18 22.61 30.39
C GLY A 66 -10.40 22.02 29.18
N ILE A 67 -10.86 22.25 27.95
CA ILE A 67 -10.21 21.70 26.75
C ILE A 67 -9.36 22.80 26.09
N ASP A 68 -8.07 22.51 25.89
CA ASP A 68 -7.17 23.38 25.15
C ASP A 68 -7.33 23.15 23.64
N PHE A 69 -7.37 24.25 22.88
CA PHE A 69 -7.30 24.25 21.42
C PHE A 69 -6.00 24.96 20.97
N ASN A 70 -5.40 24.47 19.86
CA ASN A 70 -4.19 25.10 19.31
C ASN A 70 -4.50 26.44 18.63
N GLU A 71 -5.73 26.62 18.14
CA GLU A 71 -6.19 27.80 17.42
C GLU A 71 -7.50 28.31 18.02
N PRO A 72 -7.83 29.61 17.89
CA PRO A 72 -9.07 30.19 18.41
C PRO A 72 -10.29 29.40 17.91
N THR A 73 -11.05 28.78 18.82
CA THR A 73 -12.15 27.84 18.48
C THR A 73 -13.42 28.21 19.20
N LYS A 74 -14.52 28.26 18.45
CA LYS A 74 -15.91 28.36 18.97
C LYS A 74 -16.53 26.96 18.85
N VAL A 75 -17.01 26.43 19.96
CA VAL A 75 -17.72 25.14 19.99
C VAL A 75 -19.22 25.42 20.04
N ALA A 76 -19.97 24.89 19.09
CA ALA A 76 -21.41 24.92 19.07
C ALA A 76 -21.97 23.51 19.21
N VAL A 77 -22.91 23.34 20.13
CA VAL A 77 -23.61 22.07 20.34
C VAL A 77 -25.09 22.28 20.03
N PHE A 78 -25.64 21.44 19.17
CA PHE A 78 -27.04 21.46 18.82
C PHE A 78 -27.66 20.07 19.06
N SER A 79 -28.76 19.99 19.81
CA SER A 79 -29.54 18.76 19.93
C SER A 79 -30.91 18.92 19.31
N ARG A 80 -31.46 17.83 18.77
CA ARG A 80 -32.83 17.76 18.25
C ARG A 80 -33.47 16.41 18.51
N GLU A 81 -34.81 16.37 18.59
CA GLU A 81 -35.55 15.14 18.38
C GLU A 81 -35.67 14.88 16.86
N GLY A 82 -35.39 13.64 16.43
CA GLY A 82 -35.45 13.29 15.02
C GLY A 82 -35.34 11.81 14.78
N LYS A 83 -35.70 11.37 13.57
CA LYS A 83 -35.64 9.96 13.18
C LYS A 83 -34.26 9.63 12.60
N ASN A 84 -33.85 8.38 12.75
CA ASN A 84 -32.63 7.87 12.09
C ASN A 84 -32.70 7.91 10.55
N SER A 85 -33.88 8.08 9.97
CA SER A 85 -34.05 8.31 8.54
C SER A 85 -33.78 9.74 8.10
N ASP A 86 -33.71 10.70 9.03
CA ASP A 86 -33.48 12.11 8.72
C ASP A 86 -32.04 12.34 8.29
N ASP A 87 -31.83 13.29 7.39
CA ASP A 87 -30.50 13.75 7.02
C ASP A 87 -30.06 14.86 8.01
N ILE A 88 -29.38 14.43 9.09
CA ILE A 88 -28.92 15.35 10.13
C ILE A 88 -27.98 16.43 9.60
N ASN A 89 -27.27 16.20 8.48
CA ASN A 89 -26.40 17.20 7.87
C ASN A 89 -27.25 18.36 7.32
N THR A 90 -28.31 18.02 6.56
CA THR A 90 -29.25 19.00 6.03
C THR A 90 -30.03 19.71 7.15
N GLU A 91 -30.41 19.00 8.21
CA GLU A 91 -31.10 19.57 9.36
C GLU A 91 -30.21 20.58 10.12
N THR A 92 -28.92 20.22 10.33
CA THR A 92 -27.97 21.13 10.96
C THR A 92 -27.75 22.40 10.12
N LEU A 93 -27.62 22.24 8.80
CA LEU A 93 -27.46 23.37 7.88
C LEU A 93 -28.71 24.27 7.88
N THR A 94 -29.90 23.68 7.90
CA THR A 94 -31.16 24.43 7.98
C THR A 94 -31.22 25.23 9.28
N PHE A 95 -30.94 24.58 10.41
CA PHE A 95 -30.88 25.23 11.70
C PHE A 95 -29.86 26.41 11.73
N ALA A 96 -28.67 26.18 11.15
CA ALA A 96 -27.65 27.20 11.04
C ALA A 96 -28.13 28.40 10.18
N ARG A 97 -28.74 28.16 9.02
CA ARG A 97 -29.25 29.22 8.13
C ARG A 97 -30.36 30.04 8.75
N ASP A 98 -31.25 29.37 9.49
CA ASP A 98 -32.45 30.04 10.06
C ASP A 98 -32.16 30.76 11.37
N ALA A 99 -31.32 30.17 12.25
CA ALA A 99 -31.14 30.66 13.61
C ALA A 99 -29.70 31.15 13.91
N HIS A 100 -28.70 30.62 13.21
CA HIS A 100 -27.29 30.83 13.51
C HIS A 100 -26.46 31.08 12.24
N PRO A 101 -26.76 32.16 11.48
CA PRO A 101 -26.03 32.46 10.23
C PRO A 101 -24.53 32.71 10.47
N GLU A 102 -24.10 32.99 11.68
CA GLU A 102 -22.70 33.14 12.07
C GLU A 102 -21.92 31.81 12.03
N TRP A 103 -22.59 30.65 11.94
CA TRP A 103 -21.94 29.33 11.74
C TRP A 103 -21.52 29.10 10.29
N ILE A 104 -22.06 29.91 9.38
CA ILE A 104 -21.81 29.83 7.94
C ILE A 104 -20.83 30.93 7.58
N SER A 105 -19.89 30.63 6.68
CA SER A 105 -18.92 31.61 6.21
C SER A 105 -19.61 32.84 5.64
N GLN A 106 -19.16 34.00 6.10
CA GLN A 106 -19.61 35.29 5.61
C GLN A 106 -18.66 35.88 4.55
N ASP A 107 -17.63 35.11 4.14
CA ASP A 107 -16.74 35.53 3.07
C ASP A 107 -17.53 35.53 1.74
N PRO A 108 -17.53 36.66 1.01
CA PRO A 108 -18.19 36.73 -0.29
C PRO A 108 -17.68 35.71 -1.32
N GLU A 109 -16.43 35.24 -1.19
CA GLU A 109 -15.84 34.26 -2.08
C GLU A 109 -16.36 32.83 -1.80
N ASP A 110 -16.87 32.57 -0.60
CA ASP A 110 -17.43 31.29 -0.19
C ASP A 110 -18.92 31.13 -0.57
N TYR A 111 -19.57 32.21 -0.98
CA TYR A 111 -21.01 32.20 -1.39
C TYR A 111 -21.98 31.58 -0.38
N GLY A 112 -21.58 31.49 0.91
CA GLY A 112 -22.38 30.83 1.96
C GLY A 112 -22.43 29.30 1.83
N ASP A 113 -21.47 28.70 1.15
CA ASP A 113 -21.40 27.26 0.89
C ASP A 113 -20.47 26.50 1.85
N TYR A 114 -19.90 27.19 2.86
CA TYR A 114 -18.95 26.60 3.83
C TYR A 114 -19.31 26.98 5.26
N TRP A 115 -18.88 26.15 6.23
CA TRP A 115 -18.92 26.51 7.65
C TRP A 115 -17.88 27.60 7.94
N ALA A 116 -18.24 28.52 8.83
CA ALA A 116 -17.36 29.63 9.20
C ALA A 116 -16.07 29.13 9.87
N ASP A 117 -14.96 29.75 9.52
CA ASP A 117 -13.69 29.49 10.16
C ASP A 117 -13.78 29.70 11.68
N GLY A 118 -13.02 28.92 12.41
CA GLY A 118 -13.07 28.92 13.86
C GLY A 118 -14.16 28.07 14.49
N TYR A 119 -15.13 27.54 13.72
CA TYR A 119 -16.22 26.73 14.30
C TYR A 119 -15.93 25.26 14.34
N PHE A 120 -16.28 24.63 15.47
CA PHE A 120 -16.46 23.20 15.65
C PHE A 120 -17.90 22.96 16.13
N ILE A 121 -18.74 22.38 15.27
CA ILE A 121 -20.16 22.18 15.52
C ILE A 121 -20.40 20.69 15.80
N ILE A 122 -21.14 20.40 16.86
CA ILE A 122 -21.54 19.03 17.26
C ILE A 122 -23.07 18.98 17.25
N THR A 123 -23.66 18.10 16.46
CA THR A 123 -25.12 17.93 16.40
C THR A 123 -25.51 16.54 16.87
N LEU A 124 -26.43 16.44 17.81
CA LEU A 124 -27.03 15.23 18.33
C LEU A 124 -28.50 15.15 17.89
N SER A 125 -28.90 14.11 17.16
CA SER A 125 -30.29 13.81 16.88
C SER A 125 -30.74 12.57 17.65
N VAL A 126 -31.76 12.67 18.46
CA VAL A 126 -32.22 11.60 19.35
C VAL A 126 -33.55 11.08 18.82
N GLU A 127 -33.65 9.76 18.54
CA GLU A 127 -34.90 9.10 18.15
C GLU A 127 -35.57 8.41 19.35
N GLY A 128 -34.77 7.90 20.27
CA GLY A 128 -35.25 7.22 21.48
C GLY A 128 -34.09 6.86 22.43
N PRO A 129 -34.38 6.14 23.51
CA PRO A 129 -33.33 5.74 24.46
C PRO A 129 -32.24 4.90 23.80
N GLY A 130 -31.00 5.41 23.79
CA GLY A 130 -29.85 4.73 23.21
C GLY A 130 -29.84 4.67 21.67
N ASP A 131 -30.67 5.45 21.00
CA ASP A 131 -30.80 5.43 19.55
C ASP A 131 -30.83 6.85 18.97
N GLY A 132 -30.05 7.08 17.91
CA GLY A 132 -29.92 8.39 17.30
C GLY A 132 -28.73 8.54 16.35
N GLN A 133 -28.41 9.80 16.07
CA GLN A 133 -27.31 10.17 15.17
C GLN A 133 -26.45 11.25 15.81
N ILE A 134 -25.14 11.20 15.53
CA ILE A 134 -24.18 12.25 15.88
C ILE A 134 -23.58 12.83 14.61
N GLY A 135 -23.52 14.15 14.49
CA GLY A 135 -22.87 14.89 13.43
C GLY A 135 -21.76 15.79 13.97
N THR A 136 -20.70 15.98 13.23
CA THR A 136 -19.67 16.97 13.53
C THR A 136 -19.29 17.72 12.27
N TYR A 137 -19.19 19.07 12.40
CA TYR A 137 -18.90 19.96 11.29
C TYR A 137 -17.81 20.95 11.69
N PHE A 138 -17.02 21.37 10.71
CA PHE A 138 -15.78 22.08 10.93
C PHE A 138 -15.64 23.23 9.95
N GLY A 139 -15.15 24.39 10.43
CA GLY A 139 -14.67 25.44 9.55
C GLY A 139 -13.56 24.93 8.61
N GLU A 140 -13.36 25.65 7.50
CA GLU A 140 -12.38 25.24 6.48
C GLU A 140 -10.95 25.17 7.04
N ASP A 141 -10.63 26.02 8.00
CA ASP A 141 -9.35 26.13 8.70
C ASP A 141 -9.01 24.92 9.60
N ARG A 142 -10.03 24.09 9.96
CA ARG A 142 -9.87 22.96 10.90
C ARG A 142 -10.45 21.65 10.44
N LYS A 143 -10.56 21.45 9.15
CA LYS A 143 -11.05 20.21 8.55
C LYS A 143 -10.33 18.97 9.06
N VAL A 144 -11.08 17.90 9.27
CA VAL A 144 -10.58 16.58 9.60
C VAL A 144 -10.91 15.59 8.46
N SER A 145 -10.14 14.53 8.34
CA SER A 145 -10.45 13.46 7.37
C SER A 145 -11.66 12.63 7.82
N THR A 146 -12.33 11.95 6.88
CA THR A 146 -13.47 11.06 7.17
C THR A 146 -13.15 10.04 8.27
N GLY A 147 -11.99 9.39 8.24
CA GLY A 147 -11.58 8.44 9.28
C GLY A 147 -11.29 9.09 10.64
N GLN A 148 -10.86 10.36 10.65
CA GLN A 148 -10.72 11.13 11.89
C GLN A 148 -12.09 11.52 12.46
N MET A 149 -13.02 11.95 11.60
CA MET A 149 -14.41 12.24 11.96
C MET A 149 -15.11 11.02 12.55
N GLU A 150 -14.98 9.85 11.90
CA GLU A 150 -15.51 8.58 12.43
C GLU A 150 -14.91 8.26 13.81
N SER A 151 -13.60 8.48 14.02
CA SER A 151 -12.96 8.32 15.32
C SER A 151 -13.47 9.31 16.38
N ILE A 152 -13.90 10.52 15.96
CA ILE A 152 -14.53 11.50 16.84
C ILE A 152 -15.90 11.01 17.25
N HIS A 153 -16.74 10.59 16.31
CA HIS A 153 -18.10 10.07 16.59
C HIS A 153 -18.06 8.85 17.53
N LYS A 154 -17.19 7.87 17.23
CA LYS A 154 -17.03 6.65 18.04
C LYS A 154 -16.69 6.93 19.52
N ALA A 155 -16.08 8.07 19.81
CA ALA A 155 -15.74 8.41 21.20
C ALA A 155 -16.97 8.60 22.09
N GLY A 156 -18.13 8.98 21.51
CA GLY A 156 -19.38 9.17 22.24
C GLY A 156 -20.30 7.94 22.23
N TYR A 157 -20.08 6.94 21.39
CA TYR A 157 -21.04 5.83 21.15
C TYR A 157 -21.40 5.06 22.41
N GLU A 158 -20.44 4.76 23.28
CA GLU A 158 -20.71 4.03 24.53
C GLU A 158 -21.69 4.81 25.44
N ASP A 159 -21.51 6.13 25.54
CA ASP A 159 -22.36 6.98 26.33
C ASP A 159 -23.73 7.17 25.67
N PHE A 160 -23.79 7.40 24.37
CA PHE A 160 -25.05 7.54 23.62
C PHE A 160 -25.91 6.29 23.68
N ASN A 161 -25.34 5.10 23.50
CA ASN A 161 -26.04 3.82 23.64
C ASN A 161 -26.63 3.60 25.05
N LEU A 162 -26.07 4.25 26.06
CA LEU A 162 -26.57 4.23 27.43
C LEU A 162 -27.46 5.45 27.77
N SER A 163 -27.87 6.23 26.75
CA SER A 163 -28.65 7.47 26.91
C SER A 163 -27.97 8.53 27.80
N ARG A 164 -26.65 8.47 27.91
CA ARG A 164 -25.84 9.47 28.59
C ARG A 164 -25.44 10.59 27.61
N TRP A 165 -26.43 11.31 27.10
CA TRP A 165 -26.29 12.24 26.00
C TRP A 165 -25.22 13.31 26.23
N THR A 166 -25.26 13.94 27.40
CA THR A 166 -24.29 14.97 27.82
C THR A 166 -22.85 14.44 27.83
N ASP A 167 -22.63 13.24 28.39
CA ASP A 167 -21.30 12.65 28.49
C ASP A 167 -20.78 12.26 27.11
N GLY A 168 -21.64 11.74 26.25
CA GLY A 168 -21.31 11.44 24.87
C GLY A 168 -20.89 12.66 24.05
N VAL A 169 -21.62 13.77 24.19
CA VAL A 169 -21.26 15.05 23.55
C VAL A 169 -19.91 15.56 24.05
N ILE A 170 -19.66 15.49 25.37
CA ILE A 170 -18.36 15.84 25.96
C ILE A 170 -17.22 14.97 25.42
N ALA A 171 -17.43 13.66 25.31
CA ALA A 171 -16.44 12.73 24.78
C ALA A 171 -16.12 13.04 23.29
N VAL A 172 -17.14 13.34 22.48
CA VAL A 172 -17.00 13.78 21.08
C VAL A 172 -16.20 15.08 21.00
N GLY A 173 -16.54 16.08 21.83
CA GLY A 173 -15.84 17.36 21.90
C GLY A 173 -14.36 17.22 22.26
N ALA A 174 -14.07 16.47 23.31
CA ALA A 174 -12.70 16.21 23.77
C ALA A 174 -11.87 15.45 22.72
N LYS A 175 -12.49 14.47 22.04
CA LYS A 175 -11.84 13.75 20.96
C LYS A 175 -11.60 14.61 19.74
N GLY A 176 -12.56 15.48 19.39
CA GLY A 176 -12.44 16.45 18.31
C GLY A 176 -11.27 17.39 18.54
N ALA A 177 -11.21 18.04 19.72
CA ALA A 177 -10.10 18.90 20.10
C ALA A 177 -8.74 18.18 20.03
N LYS A 178 -8.64 16.95 20.57
CA LYS A 178 -7.41 16.15 20.51
C LYS A 178 -6.96 15.84 19.07
N ILE A 179 -7.88 15.72 18.14
CA ILE A 179 -7.56 15.44 16.73
C ILE A 179 -7.17 16.75 16.02
N MET A 180 -7.90 17.83 16.22
CA MET A 180 -7.60 19.17 15.68
C MET A 180 -6.27 19.73 16.20
N ASN A 181 -5.93 19.45 17.46
CA ASN A 181 -4.68 19.89 18.09
C ASN A 181 -3.44 19.09 17.67
N ARG A 182 -3.56 18.12 16.78
CA ARG A 182 -2.38 17.42 16.23
C ARG A 182 -1.56 18.42 15.40
N PRO A 183 -0.22 18.38 15.52
CA PRO A 183 0.63 19.21 14.67
C PRO A 183 0.22 19.07 13.20
N TRP A 184 0.09 20.16 12.48
CA TRP A 184 -0.40 20.24 11.10
C TRP A 184 0.27 19.23 10.15
N TYR A 185 1.57 18.95 10.34
CA TYR A 185 2.32 17.96 9.56
C TYR A 185 1.96 16.50 9.84
N LYS A 186 1.19 16.23 10.91
CA LYS A 186 0.65 14.89 11.25
C LYS A 186 -0.84 14.74 10.90
N ASN A 187 -1.47 15.76 10.34
CA ASN A 187 -2.87 15.72 9.96
C ASN A 187 -3.01 15.30 8.48
N PRO A 188 -3.45 14.07 8.17
CA PRO A 188 -3.58 13.60 6.79
C PRO A 188 -4.63 14.37 5.98
N ALA A 189 -5.58 15.05 6.62
CA ALA A 189 -6.61 15.83 5.93
C ALA A 189 -6.06 17.07 5.23
N LEU A 190 -5.02 17.71 5.78
CA LEU A 190 -4.35 18.86 5.16
C LEU A 190 -3.62 18.52 3.85
N TRP A 191 -3.34 17.27 3.61
CA TRP A 191 -2.69 16.80 2.36
C TRP A 191 -3.67 16.67 1.20
N ILE A 192 -4.98 16.66 1.45
CA ILE A 192 -6.03 16.43 0.45
C ILE A 192 -6.70 17.73 0.02
N THR A 193 -6.77 18.76 0.85
CA THR A 193 -7.60 19.95 0.61
C THR A 193 -6.85 21.22 0.17
N THR A 194 -5.52 21.25 0.20
CA THR A 194 -4.74 22.40 -0.30
C THR A 194 -4.56 22.43 -1.83
N GLY A 195 -5.45 21.79 -2.57
CA GLY A 195 -5.48 21.79 -4.04
C GLY A 195 -6.18 22.97 -4.69
N VAL A 196 -6.79 23.90 -3.93
CA VAL A 196 -7.49 25.05 -4.52
C VAL A 196 -7.19 26.31 -3.71
N ALA A 197 -6.47 27.21 -4.35
CA ALA A 197 -6.19 28.61 -4.03
C ALA A 197 -5.14 28.94 -2.95
N GLY A 198 -3.96 29.31 -3.37
CA GLY A 198 -3.14 30.37 -2.76
C GLY A 198 -2.03 29.96 -1.78
N GLY A 199 -2.06 28.77 -1.17
CA GLY A 199 -1.01 28.27 -0.26
C GLY A 199 -0.13 27.16 -0.85
N ALA A 200 -0.33 26.81 -2.09
CA ALA A 200 0.15 25.60 -2.76
C ALA A 200 1.67 25.50 -3.00
N ALA A 201 2.44 26.57 -2.86
CA ALA A 201 3.85 26.53 -3.28
C ALA A 201 4.78 25.82 -2.29
N GLY A 202 4.46 25.77 -0.99
CA GLY A 202 5.32 25.17 0.03
C GLY A 202 5.07 23.67 0.24
N VAL A 203 3.82 23.27 0.33
CA VAL A 203 3.43 21.87 0.66
C VAL A 203 3.48 20.98 -0.57
N THR A 204 3.03 21.47 -1.72
CA THR A 204 3.22 20.77 -3.01
C THR A 204 4.70 20.56 -3.31
N SER A 205 5.59 21.46 -2.85
CA SER A 205 7.04 21.32 -2.99
C SER A 205 7.59 20.15 -2.17
N LEU A 206 7.13 19.94 -0.94
CA LEU A 206 7.63 18.84 -0.08
C LEU A 206 7.11 17.48 -0.52
N VAL A 207 5.84 17.36 -0.90
CA VAL A 207 5.28 16.11 -1.47
C VAL A 207 5.91 15.83 -2.82
N ALA A 208 6.00 16.83 -3.69
CA ALA A 208 6.68 16.69 -4.97
C ALA A 208 8.17 16.37 -4.80
N PHE A 209 8.81 16.90 -3.75
CA PHE A 209 10.19 16.55 -3.42
C PHE A 209 10.30 15.12 -2.91
N GLY A 210 9.40 14.67 -2.02
CA GLY A 210 9.33 13.28 -1.53
C GLY A 210 9.10 12.27 -2.67
N ILE A 211 8.13 12.54 -3.56
CA ILE A 211 7.85 11.72 -4.74
C ILE A 211 9.06 11.71 -5.69
N ARG A 212 9.68 12.86 -5.91
CA ARG A 212 10.88 12.96 -6.76
C ARG A 212 12.08 12.24 -6.15
N ALA A 213 12.24 12.29 -4.82
CA ALA A 213 13.30 11.57 -4.11
C ALA A 213 13.08 10.05 -4.19
N SER A 214 11.85 9.57 -3.97
CA SER A 214 11.47 8.16 -4.12
C SER A 214 11.73 7.66 -5.54
N ARG A 215 11.27 8.39 -6.56
CA ARG A 215 11.51 8.04 -7.97
C ARG A 215 12.99 8.00 -8.34
N ARG A 216 13.81 8.92 -7.81
CA ARG A 216 15.27 8.87 -8.04
C ARG A 216 15.90 7.64 -7.40
N LYS A 217 15.44 7.24 -6.21
CA LYS A 217 15.90 6.03 -5.55
C LYS A 217 15.51 4.79 -6.35
N GLU A 218 14.28 4.73 -6.84
CA GLU A 218 13.77 3.66 -7.70
C GLU A 218 14.52 3.59 -9.02
N PHE A 219 14.72 4.74 -9.68
CA PHE A 219 15.55 4.85 -10.89
C PHE A 219 16.97 4.31 -10.67
N ALA A 220 17.62 4.69 -9.56
CA ALA A 220 18.96 4.25 -9.24
C ALA A 220 19.00 2.73 -8.98
N ALA A 221 18.03 2.20 -8.23
CA ALA A 221 17.93 0.77 -7.95
C ALA A 221 17.79 -0.06 -9.23
N HIS A 222 16.91 0.36 -10.16
CA HIS A 222 16.77 -0.32 -11.45
C HIS A 222 18.03 -0.21 -12.31
N LEU A 223 18.68 0.96 -12.33
CA LEU A 223 19.92 1.14 -13.10
C LEU A 223 21.04 0.26 -12.54
N ASP A 224 21.22 0.22 -11.21
CA ASP A 224 22.28 -0.55 -10.57
C ASP A 224 22.06 -2.06 -10.75
N SER A 225 20.83 -2.55 -10.57
CA SER A 225 20.47 -3.95 -10.80
C SER A 225 20.65 -4.34 -12.29
N GLY A 226 20.21 -3.51 -13.23
CA GLY A 226 20.41 -3.77 -14.66
C GLY A 226 21.89 -3.77 -15.06
N ARG A 227 22.74 -2.97 -14.39
CA ARG A 227 24.20 -3.00 -14.59
C ARG A 227 24.84 -4.29 -14.10
N GLU A 228 24.37 -4.81 -12.98
CA GLU A 228 24.84 -6.09 -12.43
C GLU A 228 24.54 -7.22 -13.42
N HIS A 229 23.30 -7.33 -13.88
CA HIS A 229 22.91 -8.32 -14.90
C HIS A 229 23.71 -8.18 -16.21
N LEU A 230 23.84 -6.95 -16.74
CA LEU A 230 24.65 -6.72 -17.94
C LEU A 230 26.13 -7.04 -17.73
N GLY A 231 26.63 -6.83 -16.53
CA GLY A 231 27.99 -7.20 -16.13
C GLY A 231 28.22 -8.70 -16.15
N ASN A 232 27.26 -9.50 -15.61
CA ASN A 232 27.29 -10.96 -15.64
C ASN A 232 27.35 -11.45 -17.08
N VAL A 233 26.38 -11.02 -17.91
CA VAL A 233 26.33 -11.36 -19.34
C VAL A 233 27.65 -11.01 -20.05
N SER A 234 28.24 -9.86 -19.73
CA SER A 234 29.51 -9.44 -20.36
C SER A 234 30.69 -10.31 -19.97
N MET A 235 30.68 -10.88 -18.76
CA MET A 235 31.75 -11.81 -18.32
C MET A 235 31.63 -13.18 -18.98
N ASP A 236 30.40 -13.64 -19.25
CA ASP A 236 30.12 -14.98 -19.72
C ASP A 236 29.88 -15.02 -21.25
N LEU A 237 29.90 -13.90 -21.97
CA LEU A 237 29.56 -13.79 -23.37
C LEU A 237 30.29 -14.78 -24.28
N ASP A 238 31.60 -14.95 -24.10
CA ASP A 238 32.40 -15.89 -24.89
C ASP A 238 31.97 -17.35 -24.60
N ALA A 239 31.66 -17.66 -23.36
CA ALA A 239 31.15 -18.99 -22.96
C ALA A 239 29.78 -19.25 -23.54
N THR A 240 28.90 -18.25 -23.54
CA THR A 240 27.55 -18.32 -24.11
C THR A 240 27.59 -18.51 -25.62
N GLU A 241 28.44 -17.75 -26.33
CA GLU A 241 28.61 -17.91 -27.78
C GLU A 241 29.14 -19.31 -28.13
N LEU A 242 30.11 -19.82 -27.37
CA LEU A 242 30.60 -21.18 -27.56
C LEU A 242 29.53 -22.21 -27.26
N SER A 243 28.78 -22.02 -26.15
CA SER A 243 27.69 -22.93 -25.76
C SER A 243 26.59 -22.98 -26.79
N ALA A 244 26.16 -21.83 -27.32
CA ALA A 244 25.15 -21.76 -28.37
C ALA A 244 25.52 -22.59 -29.61
N ARG A 245 26.80 -22.61 -29.98
CA ARG A 245 27.30 -23.41 -31.12
C ARG A 245 27.32 -24.90 -30.87
N THR A 246 27.22 -25.36 -29.64
CA THR A 246 27.21 -26.80 -29.27
C THR A 246 25.82 -27.37 -29.14
N LEU A 247 24.78 -26.54 -29.27
CA LEU A 247 23.39 -26.99 -29.17
C LEU A 247 23.02 -27.92 -30.33
N PRO A 248 22.28 -29.02 -30.09
CA PRO A 248 21.93 -29.96 -31.12
C PRO A 248 20.82 -29.45 -32.03
N SER A 249 21.02 -29.42 -33.35
CA SER A 249 20.05 -28.91 -34.32
C SER A 249 18.74 -29.73 -34.41
N GLY A 250 18.71 -30.94 -33.83
CA GLY A 250 17.52 -31.79 -33.80
C GLY A 250 16.61 -31.62 -32.60
N SER A 251 17.02 -30.80 -31.61
CA SER A 251 16.27 -30.55 -30.40
C SER A 251 15.34 -29.33 -30.54
N ARG A 252 14.09 -29.48 -30.10
CA ARG A 252 13.14 -28.37 -30.10
C ARG A 252 13.56 -27.26 -29.09
N HIS A 253 13.97 -27.64 -27.90
CA HIS A 253 14.42 -26.66 -26.87
C HIS A 253 15.71 -25.96 -27.29
N ALA A 254 16.65 -26.66 -27.93
CA ALA A 254 17.85 -26.06 -28.49
C ALA A 254 17.54 -25.08 -29.61
N ALA A 255 16.66 -25.42 -30.53
CA ALA A 255 16.23 -24.53 -31.62
C ALA A 255 15.53 -23.27 -31.11
N ASP A 256 14.78 -23.34 -30.01
CA ASP A 256 14.16 -22.19 -29.36
C ASP A 256 15.23 -21.30 -28.70
N LEU A 257 16.27 -21.87 -28.08
CA LEU A 257 17.39 -21.11 -27.52
C LEU A 257 18.26 -20.47 -28.60
N GLU A 258 18.53 -21.15 -29.73
CA GLU A 258 19.27 -20.57 -30.86
C GLU A 258 18.57 -19.33 -31.41
N ARG A 259 17.23 -19.39 -31.56
CA ARG A 259 16.45 -18.22 -31.97
C ARG A 259 16.60 -17.06 -30.98
N ARG A 260 16.49 -17.34 -29.67
CA ARG A 260 16.67 -16.33 -28.63
C ARG A 260 18.08 -15.78 -28.56
N PHE A 261 19.08 -16.59 -28.88
CA PHE A 261 20.47 -16.12 -28.94
C PHE A 261 20.69 -15.09 -30.06
N ALA A 262 20.00 -15.22 -31.20
CA ALA A 262 20.05 -14.21 -32.24
C ALA A 262 19.49 -12.84 -31.76
N ASP A 263 18.36 -12.87 -31.06
CA ASP A 263 17.76 -11.65 -30.45
C ASP A 263 18.63 -11.11 -29.31
N PHE A 264 19.18 -12.01 -28.47
CA PHE A 264 20.10 -11.69 -27.38
C PHE A 264 21.28 -10.83 -27.85
N MET A 265 21.93 -11.17 -28.94
CA MET A 265 23.06 -10.40 -29.45
C MET A 265 22.70 -9.00 -29.91
N VAL A 266 21.45 -8.80 -30.37
CA VAL A 266 20.93 -7.47 -30.73
C VAL A 266 20.65 -6.64 -29.45
N ASP A 267 19.96 -7.24 -28.51
CA ASP A 267 19.59 -6.59 -27.24
C ASP A 267 20.82 -6.27 -26.40
N TYR A 268 21.79 -7.17 -26.31
CA TYR A 268 23.05 -6.95 -25.62
C TYR A 268 23.75 -5.67 -26.10
N ARG A 269 23.88 -5.48 -27.42
CA ARG A 269 24.49 -4.26 -27.97
C ARG A 269 23.66 -3.01 -27.65
N SER A 270 22.34 -3.11 -27.70
CA SER A 270 21.45 -1.98 -27.42
C SER A 270 21.50 -1.54 -25.96
N LEU A 271 21.71 -2.47 -25.02
CA LEU A 271 21.74 -2.20 -23.59
C LEU A 271 22.90 -1.29 -23.19
N PHE A 272 24.07 -1.40 -23.80
CA PHE A 272 25.20 -0.48 -23.52
C PHE A 272 24.84 0.96 -23.89
N THR A 273 24.16 1.18 -24.99
CA THR A 273 23.70 2.52 -25.38
C THR A 273 22.66 3.04 -24.39
N ARG A 274 21.71 2.20 -24.01
CA ARG A 274 20.67 2.56 -23.01
C ARG A 274 21.29 2.85 -21.64
N GLN A 275 22.28 2.06 -21.21
CA GLN A 275 23.01 2.30 -19.97
C GLN A 275 23.64 3.69 -19.97
N GLN A 276 24.39 4.04 -21.03
CA GLN A 276 25.04 5.34 -21.15
C GLN A 276 24.04 6.50 -21.11
N GLU A 277 22.91 6.35 -21.81
CA GLU A 277 21.83 7.34 -21.79
C GLU A 277 21.23 7.53 -20.38
N LEU A 278 21.02 6.44 -19.63
CA LEU A 278 20.46 6.47 -18.27
C LEU A 278 21.49 7.06 -17.28
N GLU A 279 22.76 6.77 -17.45
CA GLU A 279 23.85 7.37 -16.66
C GLU A 279 23.98 8.86 -16.89
N ALA A 280 23.85 9.31 -18.13
CA ALA A 280 23.87 10.72 -18.50
C ALA A 280 22.57 11.46 -18.14
N ALA A 281 21.52 10.76 -17.70
CA ALA A 281 20.22 11.34 -17.43
C ALA A 281 20.27 12.43 -16.36
N THR A 282 19.59 13.56 -16.62
CA THR A 282 19.54 14.71 -15.69
C THR A 282 18.74 14.36 -14.42
N LYS A 283 18.95 15.13 -13.33
CA LYS A 283 18.15 14.99 -12.09
C LYS A 283 16.63 15.08 -12.34
N LYS A 284 16.19 15.85 -13.32
CA LYS A 284 14.79 15.97 -13.73
C LYS A 284 14.28 14.68 -14.37
N THR A 285 15.04 14.11 -15.30
CA THR A 285 14.72 12.83 -15.97
C THR A 285 14.65 11.69 -14.94
N ARG A 286 15.65 11.57 -14.06
CA ARG A 286 15.70 10.52 -13.02
C ARG A 286 14.54 10.59 -12.01
N SER A 287 13.87 11.72 -11.87
CA SER A 287 12.70 11.90 -11.01
C SER A 287 11.37 11.86 -11.76
N SER A 288 11.38 11.70 -13.07
CA SER A 288 10.16 11.60 -13.88
C SER A 288 9.64 10.16 -13.96
N THR A 289 8.32 10.01 -14.17
CA THR A 289 7.70 8.69 -14.36
C THR A 289 8.30 7.97 -15.57
N SER A 290 8.55 8.71 -16.68
CA SER A 290 9.17 8.15 -17.86
C SER A 290 10.63 7.74 -17.65
N GLY A 291 11.37 8.47 -16.81
CA GLY A 291 12.74 8.10 -16.45
C GLY A 291 12.78 6.77 -15.67
N VAL A 292 11.93 6.63 -14.64
CA VAL A 292 11.79 5.38 -13.87
C VAL A 292 11.35 4.23 -14.78
N ALA A 293 10.38 4.45 -15.68
CA ALA A 293 9.94 3.43 -16.62
C ALA A 293 11.08 2.97 -17.55
N ARG A 294 11.91 3.90 -18.05
CA ARG A 294 13.07 3.58 -18.88
C ARG A 294 14.16 2.82 -18.11
N SER A 295 14.43 3.17 -16.85
CA SER A 295 15.37 2.43 -16.02
C SER A 295 14.87 1.05 -15.66
N LYS A 296 13.56 0.89 -15.45
CA LYS A 296 12.91 -0.41 -15.26
C LYS A 296 13.01 -1.28 -16.51
N ASP A 297 12.68 -0.75 -17.67
CA ASP A 297 12.80 -1.45 -18.97
C ASP A 297 14.23 -1.91 -19.26
N PHE A 298 15.23 -1.07 -18.95
CA PHE A 298 16.64 -1.45 -19.01
C PHE A 298 16.96 -2.61 -18.08
N ASN A 299 16.53 -2.55 -16.82
CA ASN A 299 16.73 -3.63 -15.85
C ASN A 299 16.05 -4.93 -16.27
N ASP A 300 14.77 -4.86 -16.69
CA ASP A 300 14.01 -6.03 -17.09
C ASP A 300 14.63 -6.70 -18.32
N THR A 301 15.12 -5.91 -19.29
CA THR A 301 15.82 -6.43 -20.46
C THR A 301 17.17 -7.05 -20.10
N ALA A 302 17.94 -6.41 -19.22
CA ALA A 302 19.23 -6.93 -18.76
C ALA A 302 19.06 -8.25 -17.99
N GLN A 303 18.07 -8.34 -17.11
CA GLN A 303 17.72 -9.55 -16.38
C GLN A 303 17.28 -10.68 -17.33
N GLN A 304 16.52 -10.36 -18.36
CA GLN A 304 16.11 -11.35 -19.35
C GLN A 304 17.29 -11.87 -20.17
N LEU A 305 18.28 -11.00 -20.46
CA LEU A 305 19.51 -11.45 -21.13
C LEU A 305 20.32 -12.37 -20.21
N ASP A 306 20.52 -12.01 -18.95
CA ASP A 306 21.23 -12.80 -17.95
C ASP A 306 20.61 -14.19 -17.83
N ALA A 307 19.28 -14.26 -17.68
CA ALA A 307 18.56 -15.54 -17.66
C ALA A 307 18.68 -16.34 -18.97
N THR A 308 18.78 -15.67 -20.12
CA THR A 308 18.95 -16.34 -21.42
C THR A 308 20.37 -16.89 -21.56
N ASP A 309 21.36 -16.15 -21.09
CA ASP A 309 22.75 -16.53 -21.00
C ASP A 309 22.92 -17.82 -20.19
N ASP A 310 22.45 -17.82 -18.96
CA ASP A 310 22.43 -18.97 -18.06
C ASP A 310 21.72 -20.19 -18.68
N ALA A 311 20.58 -19.97 -19.34
CA ALA A 311 19.84 -21.07 -19.98
C ALA A 311 20.61 -21.71 -21.15
N ILE A 312 21.35 -20.93 -21.93
CA ILE A 312 22.16 -21.40 -23.03
C ILE A 312 23.34 -22.22 -22.51
N ILE A 313 24.04 -21.72 -21.49
CA ILE A 313 25.16 -22.42 -20.83
C ILE A 313 24.67 -23.72 -20.20
N ALA A 314 23.53 -23.68 -19.47
CA ALA A 314 22.92 -24.87 -18.88
C ALA A 314 22.50 -25.90 -19.93
N ALA A 315 21.90 -25.47 -21.03
CA ALA A 315 21.53 -26.38 -22.15
C ALA A 315 22.74 -27.03 -22.74
N ALA A 316 23.79 -26.26 -23.05
CA ALA A 316 25.05 -26.84 -23.58
C ALA A 316 25.64 -27.85 -22.60
N ALA A 317 25.64 -27.60 -21.30
CA ALA A 317 26.11 -28.52 -20.28
C ALA A 317 25.29 -29.81 -20.26
N LEU A 318 23.95 -29.75 -20.39
CA LEU A 318 23.07 -30.90 -20.44
C LEU A 318 23.25 -31.73 -21.70
N TYR A 319 23.22 -31.11 -22.88
CA TYR A 319 23.32 -31.83 -24.16
C TYR A 319 24.69 -32.42 -24.40
N THR A 320 25.78 -31.75 -23.98
CA THR A 320 27.14 -32.29 -24.11
C THR A 320 27.57 -33.20 -22.96
N ARG A 321 26.76 -33.30 -21.91
CA ARG A 321 27.09 -33.95 -20.66
C ARG A 321 28.43 -33.53 -20.09
N SER A 322 28.67 -32.23 -20.05
CA SER A 322 29.85 -31.61 -19.43
C SER A 322 30.00 -31.99 -17.96
N ALA A 323 31.13 -31.66 -17.33
CA ALA A 323 31.33 -31.93 -15.90
C ALA A 323 30.27 -31.28 -14.98
N THR A 324 29.59 -30.21 -15.44
CA THR A 324 28.58 -29.43 -14.70
C THR A 324 27.13 -29.82 -15.06
N TRP A 325 26.89 -30.87 -15.86
CA TRP A 325 25.55 -31.21 -16.32
C TRP A 325 24.56 -31.50 -15.19
N GLN A 326 25.02 -32.06 -14.05
CA GLN A 326 24.16 -32.34 -12.90
C GLN A 326 23.70 -31.04 -12.20
N ASP A 327 24.57 -30.04 -12.14
CA ASP A 327 24.22 -28.73 -11.61
C ASP A 327 23.24 -28.03 -12.55
N ALA A 328 23.49 -28.11 -13.85
CA ALA A 328 22.57 -27.62 -14.86
C ALA A 328 21.17 -28.26 -14.75
N TRP A 329 21.12 -29.62 -14.54
CA TRP A 329 19.84 -30.30 -14.34
C TRP A 329 19.13 -29.85 -13.05
N ARG A 330 19.86 -29.70 -11.93
CA ARG A 330 19.30 -29.20 -10.68
C ARG A 330 18.70 -27.81 -10.85
N ALA A 331 19.34 -26.93 -11.61
CA ALA A 331 18.81 -25.61 -11.93
C ALA A 331 17.50 -25.68 -12.74
N GLN A 332 17.34 -26.67 -13.65
CA GLN A 332 16.06 -26.86 -14.36
C GLN A 332 14.94 -27.36 -13.46
N ALA A 333 15.25 -28.19 -12.49
CA ALA A 333 14.28 -28.76 -11.56
C ALA A 333 13.93 -27.80 -10.39
N ALA A 334 14.81 -26.85 -10.07
CA ALA A 334 14.65 -25.95 -8.93
C ALA A 334 13.30 -25.20 -8.91
N PRO A 335 12.81 -24.61 -10.01
CA PRO A 335 11.55 -23.87 -9.98
C PRO A 335 10.34 -24.68 -9.52
N ILE A 336 10.21 -25.92 -9.98
CA ILE A 336 9.10 -26.80 -9.56
C ILE A 336 9.28 -27.30 -8.12
N LEU A 337 10.52 -27.58 -7.70
CA LEU A 337 10.81 -28.03 -6.34
C LEU A 337 10.51 -26.95 -5.31
N GLU A 338 10.91 -25.71 -5.59
CA GLU A 338 10.57 -24.54 -4.76
C GLU A 338 9.06 -24.37 -4.63
N ASP A 339 8.34 -24.44 -5.75
CA ASP A 339 6.87 -24.38 -5.74
C ASP A 339 6.24 -25.49 -4.88
N LEU A 340 6.80 -26.72 -4.97
CA LEU A 340 6.31 -27.84 -4.16
C LEU A 340 6.63 -27.68 -2.66
N GLU A 341 7.74 -27.03 -2.30
CA GLU A 341 8.10 -26.71 -0.92
C GLU A 341 7.21 -25.60 -0.32
N GLU A 342 6.73 -24.65 -1.14
CA GLU A 342 5.83 -23.59 -0.71
C GLU A 342 4.35 -24.04 -0.60
N LEU A 343 3.94 -25.10 -1.29
CA LEU A 343 2.54 -25.57 -1.30
C LEU A 343 1.97 -25.89 0.09
N PRO A 344 2.68 -26.51 1.05
CA PRO A 344 2.15 -26.74 2.39
C PRO A 344 1.70 -25.46 3.09
N GLN A 345 2.47 -24.37 2.98
CA GLN A 345 2.13 -23.07 3.58
C GLN A 345 0.87 -22.47 2.95
N LEU A 346 0.71 -22.64 1.63
CA LEU A 346 -0.50 -22.20 0.93
C LEU A 346 -1.75 -22.98 1.38
N LEU A 347 -1.60 -24.24 1.77
CA LEU A 347 -2.69 -25.17 2.07
C LEU A 347 -3.07 -25.25 3.55
N ASP A 348 -2.21 -24.82 4.47
CA ASP A 348 -2.39 -25.03 5.93
C ASP A 348 -3.55 -24.24 6.55
N ASP A 349 -3.82 -23.02 6.10
CA ASP A 349 -4.73 -22.12 6.79
C ASP A 349 -6.22 -22.27 6.42
N THR A 350 -6.56 -22.94 5.32
CA THR A 350 -7.92 -22.77 4.76
C THR A 350 -8.61 -24.07 4.35
N ASP A 351 -7.97 -25.20 4.53
CA ASP A 351 -8.27 -26.41 3.77
C ASP A 351 -9.57 -27.14 4.08
N LYS A 352 -10.11 -26.98 5.27
CA LYS A 352 -11.38 -27.65 5.65
C LYS A 352 -12.58 -27.14 4.86
N LYS A 353 -12.46 -25.95 4.22
CA LYS A 353 -13.55 -25.31 3.44
C LYS A 353 -13.41 -25.45 1.92
N LEU A 354 -12.22 -25.79 1.41
CA LEU A 354 -11.93 -25.74 -0.04
C LEU A 354 -11.97 -27.12 -0.74
N GLY A 355 -12.31 -28.16 0.02
CA GLY A 355 -12.71 -29.48 -0.48
C GLY A 355 -11.81 -30.06 -1.59
N PRO A 356 -12.36 -30.35 -2.78
CA PRO A 356 -11.66 -31.11 -3.82
C PRO A 356 -10.42 -30.43 -4.39
N ALA A 357 -10.39 -29.08 -4.51
CA ALA A 357 -9.29 -28.35 -5.12
C ALA A 357 -8.01 -28.38 -4.25
N GLY A 358 -8.16 -28.19 -2.92
CA GLY A 358 -7.04 -28.30 -1.98
C GLY A 358 -6.51 -29.74 -1.91
N SER A 359 -7.40 -30.73 -1.90
CA SER A 359 -7.03 -32.15 -1.92
C SER A 359 -6.28 -32.52 -3.20
N ALA A 360 -6.68 -31.99 -4.37
CA ALA A 360 -6.00 -32.22 -5.64
C ALA A 360 -4.58 -31.66 -5.64
N LEU A 361 -4.36 -30.46 -5.08
CA LEU A 361 -3.03 -29.87 -4.93
C LEU A 361 -2.13 -30.71 -4.00
N ARG A 362 -2.65 -31.19 -2.86
CA ARG A 362 -1.89 -32.07 -1.94
C ARG A 362 -1.50 -33.39 -2.60
N SER A 363 -2.45 -34.03 -3.28
CA SER A 363 -2.17 -35.29 -3.98
C SER A 363 -1.13 -35.07 -5.07
N PHE A 364 -1.19 -33.95 -5.78
CA PHE A 364 -0.20 -33.62 -6.79
C PHE A 364 1.18 -33.41 -6.15
N ALA A 365 1.29 -32.62 -5.08
CA ALA A 365 2.56 -32.37 -4.40
C ALA A 365 3.24 -33.65 -3.96
N ALA A 366 2.47 -34.61 -3.41
CA ALA A 366 2.99 -35.89 -2.94
C ALA A 366 3.57 -36.75 -4.08
N THR A 367 3.05 -36.66 -5.31
CA THR A 367 3.52 -37.42 -6.47
C THR A 367 4.56 -36.67 -7.30
N ALA A 368 4.41 -35.36 -7.45
CA ALA A 368 5.27 -34.55 -8.32
C ALA A 368 6.72 -34.50 -7.83
N GLN A 369 6.96 -34.48 -6.51
CA GLN A 369 8.32 -34.52 -5.98
C GLN A 369 9.05 -35.81 -6.36
N GLN A 370 8.38 -36.95 -6.28
CA GLN A 370 8.95 -38.24 -6.71
C GLN A 370 9.17 -38.26 -8.23
N GLU A 371 8.22 -37.75 -9.00
CA GLU A 371 8.33 -37.67 -10.48
C GLU A 371 9.55 -36.84 -10.89
N VAL A 372 9.84 -35.68 -10.24
CA VAL A 372 11.05 -34.88 -10.51
C VAL A 372 12.32 -35.68 -10.22
N GLN A 373 12.35 -36.47 -9.14
CA GLN A 373 13.48 -37.33 -8.80
C GLN A 373 13.67 -38.48 -9.84
N ASP A 374 12.57 -39.08 -10.26
CA ASP A 374 12.59 -40.15 -11.26
C ASP A 374 13.08 -39.64 -12.62
N ILE A 375 12.64 -38.42 -13.06
CA ILE A 375 13.15 -37.79 -14.28
C ILE A 375 14.66 -37.59 -14.18
N GLY A 376 15.18 -37.07 -13.04
CA GLY A 376 16.61 -36.89 -12.83
C GLY A 376 17.40 -38.19 -12.86
N THR A 377 16.83 -39.26 -12.30
CA THR A 377 17.43 -40.64 -12.30
C THR A 377 17.47 -41.23 -13.71
N ASP A 378 16.35 -41.15 -14.45
CA ASP A 378 16.23 -41.61 -15.81
C ASP A 378 17.21 -40.88 -16.76
N LEU A 379 17.32 -39.56 -16.60
CA LEU A 379 18.28 -38.72 -17.33
C LEU A 379 19.73 -39.10 -17.00
N ALA A 380 20.05 -39.37 -15.73
CA ALA A 380 21.36 -39.77 -15.30
C ALA A 380 21.75 -41.15 -15.89
N ALA A 381 20.81 -42.07 -15.88
CA ALA A 381 20.95 -43.41 -16.46
C ALA A 381 20.92 -43.42 -18.01
N GLN A 382 20.68 -42.28 -18.65
CA GLN A 382 20.46 -42.17 -20.11
C GLN A 382 19.27 -43.00 -20.61
N ALA A 383 18.31 -43.28 -19.75
CA ALA A 383 17.06 -43.93 -20.10
C ALA A 383 16.13 -42.98 -20.90
N ILE A 384 16.28 -41.70 -20.69
CA ILE A 384 15.63 -40.62 -21.46
C ILE A 384 16.66 -39.61 -21.93
N ASP A 385 16.36 -38.85 -22.98
CA ASP A 385 17.15 -37.72 -23.46
C ASP A 385 16.78 -36.42 -22.75
N VAL A 386 17.55 -35.36 -23.05
CA VAL A 386 17.35 -34.04 -22.41
C VAL A 386 16.00 -33.41 -22.79
N ASP A 387 15.59 -33.56 -24.06
CA ASP A 387 14.29 -33.05 -24.52
C ASP A 387 13.13 -33.72 -23.77
N THR A 388 13.16 -35.05 -23.66
CA THR A 388 12.15 -35.81 -22.92
C THR A 388 12.11 -35.38 -21.43
N ALA A 389 13.27 -35.17 -20.81
CA ALA A 389 13.35 -34.74 -19.42
C ALA A 389 12.75 -33.33 -19.23
N LEU A 390 13.07 -32.38 -20.11
CA LEU A 390 12.52 -31.01 -20.09
C LEU A 390 11.01 -31.00 -20.38
N ASP A 391 10.55 -31.85 -21.32
CA ASP A 391 9.12 -32.01 -21.62
C ASP A 391 8.33 -32.53 -20.41
N ARG A 392 8.86 -33.54 -19.69
CA ARG A 392 8.24 -34.05 -18.47
C ARG A 392 8.20 -32.95 -17.35
N LEU A 393 9.27 -32.17 -17.15
CA LEU A 393 9.25 -31.04 -16.23
C LEU A 393 8.23 -29.97 -16.63
N SER A 394 8.16 -29.67 -17.93
CA SER A 394 7.18 -28.71 -18.47
C SER A 394 5.75 -29.15 -18.16
N GLU A 395 5.47 -30.45 -18.36
CA GLU A 395 4.16 -31.03 -18.09
C GLU A 395 3.80 -30.98 -16.61
N LEU A 396 4.72 -31.27 -15.69
CA LEU A 396 4.51 -31.15 -14.25
C LEU A 396 4.18 -29.69 -13.86
N ARG A 397 4.90 -28.71 -14.41
CA ARG A 397 4.66 -27.27 -14.15
C ARG A 397 3.31 -26.80 -14.70
N LYS A 398 2.88 -27.32 -15.87
CA LYS A 398 1.53 -27.06 -16.41
C LYS A 398 0.45 -27.64 -15.50
N GLN A 399 0.62 -28.87 -15.06
CA GLN A 399 -0.30 -29.53 -14.16
C GLN A 399 -0.42 -28.82 -12.81
N LEU A 400 0.68 -28.27 -12.27
CA LEU A 400 0.65 -27.39 -11.09
C LEU A 400 -0.17 -26.13 -11.37
N THR A 401 0.07 -25.48 -12.50
CA THR A 401 -0.62 -24.25 -12.92
C THR A 401 -2.14 -24.48 -13.01
N GLU A 402 -2.57 -25.54 -13.67
CA GLU A 402 -4.00 -25.90 -13.79
C GLU A 402 -4.66 -26.12 -12.42
N ARG A 403 -3.94 -26.78 -11.50
CA ARG A 403 -4.46 -26.99 -10.14
C ARG A 403 -4.49 -25.73 -9.31
N LEU A 404 -3.50 -24.84 -9.48
CA LEU A 404 -3.52 -23.51 -8.84
C LEU A 404 -4.68 -22.65 -9.37
N GLU A 405 -5.01 -22.72 -10.66
CA GLU A 405 -6.16 -22.01 -11.25
C GLU A 405 -7.50 -22.55 -10.70
N ALA A 406 -7.62 -23.87 -10.56
CA ALA A 406 -8.80 -24.46 -9.94
C ALA A 406 -8.91 -24.07 -8.45
N TYR A 407 -7.79 -24.08 -7.74
CA TYR A 407 -7.70 -23.67 -6.34
C TYR A 407 -8.01 -22.19 -6.15
N ALA A 408 -7.48 -21.30 -7.04
CA ALA A 408 -7.84 -19.88 -7.07
C ALA A 408 -9.34 -19.67 -7.22
N THR A 409 -9.95 -20.40 -8.16
CA THR A 409 -11.38 -20.32 -8.40
C THR A 409 -12.20 -20.70 -7.16
N ALA A 410 -11.80 -21.78 -6.47
CA ALA A 410 -12.45 -22.21 -5.24
C ALA A 410 -12.26 -21.20 -4.10
N ARG A 411 -11.02 -20.68 -3.90
CA ARG A 411 -10.74 -19.67 -2.86
C ARG A 411 -11.48 -18.37 -3.10
N ILE A 412 -11.52 -17.87 -4.33
CA ILE A 412 -12.25 -16.66 -4.70
C ILE A 412 -13.75 -16.86 -4.44
N GLY A 413 -14.33 -17.98 -4.88
CA GLY A 413 -15.74 -18.28 -4.65
C GLY A 413 -16.12 -18.45 -3.18
N ALA A 414 -15.18 -18.91 -2.33
CA ALA A 414 -15.39 -19.01 -0.88
C ALA A 414 -15.29 -17.66 -0.15
N TYR A 415 -14.51 -16.72 -0.70
CA TYR A 415 -14.24 -15.40 -0.09
C TYR A 415 -15.18 -14.30 -0.59
N ALA A 416 -15.40 -14.22 -1.90
CA ALA A 416 -16.19 -13.19 -2.53
C ALA A 416 -17.69 -13.34 -2.18
N LYS A 417 -18.33 -12.22 -1.87
CA LYS A 417 -19.77 -12.15 -1.57
C LYS A 417 -20.62 -11.72 -2.78
N SER A 418 -19.97 -11.27 -3.85
CA SER A 418 -20.63 -10.81 -5.08
C SER A 418 -19.81 -11.14 -6.31
N LYS A 419 -20.45 -11.14 -7.50
CA LYS A 419 -19.75 -11.29 -8.78
C LYS A 419 -18.79 -10.15 -9.10
N ALA A 420 -19.01 -8.97 -8.57
CA ALA A 420 -18.10 -7.83 -8.71
C ALA A 420 -16.80 -8.09 -7.96
N GLU A 421 -16.88 -8.57 -6.71
CA GLU A 421 -15.72 -8.95 -5.91
C GLU A 421 -14.95 -10.14 -6.53
N GLU A 422 -15.65 -11.16 -7.06
CA GLU A 422 -14.99 -12.25 -7.80
C GLU A 422 -14.17 -11.73 -8.98
N LYS A 423 -14.74 -10.79 -9.74
CA LYS A 423 -14.05 -10.17 -10.88
C LYS A 423 -12.83 -9.37 -10.44
N GLU A 424 -12.95 -8.58 -9.40
CA GLU A 424 -11.86 -7.77 -8.82
C GLU A 424 -10.71 -8.67 -8.35
N MET A 425 -11.03 -9.74 -7.61
CA MET A 425 -10.03 -10.71 -7.16
C MET A 425 -9.31 -11.40 -8.30
N ARG A 426 -10.05 -11.86 -9.33
CA ARG A 426 -9.45 -12.50 -10.51
C ARG A 426 -8.52 -11.54 -11.26
N GLU A 427 -8.90 -10.29 -11.39
CA GLU A 427 -8.08 -9.26 -12.04
C GLU A 427 -6.80 -8.97 -11.27
N SER A 428 -6.89 -8.81 -9.94
CA SER A 428 -5.74 -8.61 -9.06
C SER A 428 -4.76 -9.79 -9.13
N MET A 429 -5.25 -11.02 -9.07
CA MET A 429 -4.41 -12.22 -9.19
C MET A 429 -3.75 -12.32 -10.56
N ARG A 430 -4.47 -11.97 -11.63
CA ARG A 430 -3.92 -11.93 -12.99
C ARG A 430 -2.79 -10.91 -13.11
N GLN A 431 -2.97 -9.70 -12.59
CA GLN A 431 -1.94 -8.66 -12.59
C GLN A 431 -0.68 -9.10 -11.87
N GLN A 432 -0.80 -9.76 -10.72
CA GLN A 432 0.34 -10.30 -9.99
C GLN A 432 1.04 -11.45 -10.72
N ARG A 433 0.30 -12.31 -11.40
CA ARG A 433 0.87 -13.36 -12.26
C ARG A 433 1.77 -12.75 -13.33
N TYR A 434 1.32 -11.69 -14.02
CA TYR A 434 2.12 -10.97 -15.01
C TYR A 434 3.32 -10.23 -14.39
N ALA A 435 3.14 -9.56 -13.26
CA ALA A 435 4.22 -8.87 -12.58
C ALA A 435 5.35 -9.81 -12.16
N ALA A 436 5.02 -11.01 -11.67
CA ALA A 436 5.98 -12.03 -11.28
C ALA A 436 6.74 -12.64 -12.47
N THR A 437 6.21 -12.54 -13.70
CA THR A 437 6.91 -13.03 -14.90
C THR A 437 8.09 -12.14 -15.30
N GLY A 438 8.11 -10.86 -14.90
CA GLY A 438 9.24 -9.95 -15.09
C GLY A 438 10.40 -10.18 -14.11
N SER A 439 10.17 -10.88 -13.00
CA SER A 439 11.17 -11.15 -11.95
C SER A 439 11.76 -12.58 -12.02
N ARG A 440 11.85 -13.18 -13.18
CA ARG A 440 12.42 -14.52 -13.36
C ARG A 440 13.95 -14.49 -13.24
N GLY A 441 14.44 -14.46 -12.02
CA GLY A 441 15.84 -14.71 -11.70
C GLY A 441 16.11 -16.21 -11.63
N GLY A 442 16.40 -16.82 -12.75
CA GLY A 442 16.84 -18.21 -12.81
C GLY A 442 16.91 -18.65 -14.27
N GLY A 443 18.10 -18.93 -14.76
CA GLY A 443 18.38 -19.37 -16.13
C GLY A 443 17.82 -20.76 -16.48
N SER A 444 16.56 -21.03 -16.11
CA SER A 444 15.87 -22.25 -16.53
C SER A 444 15.53 -22.17 -18.01
N ILE A 445 15.88 -23.21 -18.76
CA ILE A 445 15.56 -23.37 -20.18
C ILE A 445 14.06 -23.16 -20.42
N LEU A 446 13.23 -23.77 -19.58
CA LEU A 446 11.77 -23.68 -19.69
C LEU A 446 11.25 -22.27 -19.41
N ASP A 447 11.84 -21.53 -18.48
CA ASP A 447 11.43 -20.15 -18.20
C ASP A 447 11.79 -19.21 -19.34
N VAL A 448 12.91 -19.48 -20.02
CA VAL A 448 13.37 -18.68 -21.18
C VAL A 448 12.60 -19.05 -22.44
N THR A 449 12.35 -20.33 -22.71
CA THR A 449 11.76 -20.79 -23.97
C THR A 449 10.23 -20.79 -23.98
N SER A 450 9.57 -20.83 -22.82
CA SER A 450 8.11 -20.88 -22.71
C SER A 450 7.50 -19.47 -22.63
N PRO A 451 6.22 -19.29 -23.04
CA PRO A 451 5.48 -18.07 -22.78
C PRO A 451 5.42 -17.77 -21.26
N ALA A 452 5.49 -16.47 -20.94
CA ALA A 452 5.56 -16.02 -19.55
C ALA A 452 4.36 -16.48 -18.70
N GLU A 453 3.19 -16.61 -19.30
CA GLU A 453 1.94 -16.99 -18.63
C GLU A 453 1.77 -18.50 -18.46
N LEU A 454 2.65 -19.32 -19.05
CA LEU A 454 2.46 -20.77 -19.07
C LEU A 454 2.56 -21.38 -17.68
N PHE A 455 3.44 -20.86 -16.84
CA PHE A 455 3.69 -21.41 -15.51
C PHE A 455 3.33 -20.39 -14.42
N TRP A 456 2.46 -20.79 -13.50
CA TRP A 456 2.10 -19.99 -12.35
C TRP A 456 2.88 -20.47 -11.12
N ARG A 457 3.73 -19.61 -10.55
CA ARG A 457 4.51 -19.89 -9.35
C ARG A 457 3.64 -19.79 -8.10
N VAL A 458 3.86 -20.66 -7.12
CA VAL A 458 3.11 -20.68 -5.84
C VAL A 458 3.29 -19.39 -5.06
N GLY A 459 4.51 -18.84 -4.99
CA GLY A 459 4.78 -17.56 -4.35
C GLY A 459 4.00 -16.41 -4.99
N ALA A 460 3.97 -16.35 -6.35
CA ALA A 460 3.19 -15.34 -7.07
C ALA A 460 1.68 -15.49 -6.84
N PHE A 461 1.19 -16.73 -6.75
CA PHE A 461 -0.20 -17.03 -6.39
C PHE A 461 -0.53 -16.46 -5.00
N ASN A 462 0.31 -16.71 -4.01
CA ASN A 462 0.09 -16.30 -2.63
C ASN A 462 0.04 -14.76 -2.50
N ILE A 463 1.02 -14.07 -3.09
CA ILE A 463 1.04 -12.59 -3.14
C ILE A 463 -0.20 -12.06 -3.85
N GLY A 464 -0.58 -12.64 -4.99
CA GLY A 464 -1.76 -12.24 -5.76
C GLY A 464 -3.06 -12.42 -4.99
N TYR A 465 -3.21 -13.51 -4.28
CA TYR A 465 -4.40 -13.78 -3.48
C TYR A 465 -4.52 -12.81 -2.29
N HIS A 466 -3.43 -12.57 -1.55
CA HIS A 466 -3.44 -11.60 -0.44
C HIS A 466 -3.70 -10.17 -0.91
N SER A 467 -3.15 -9.78 -2.06
CA SER A 467 -3.44 -8.49 -2.67
C SER A 467 -4.92 -8.37 -3.07
N ALA A 468 -5.48 -9.43 -3.62
CA ALA A 468 -6.89 -9.49 -4.01
C ALA A 468 -7.85 -9.40 -2.79
N VAL A 469 -7.52 -10.11 -1.70
CA VAL A 469 -8.26 -10.02 -0.43
C VAL A 469 -8.21 -8.60 0.12
N SER A 470 -7.01 -7.99 0.17
CA SER A 470 -6.83 -6.63 0.69
C SER A 470 -7.59 -5.59 -0.14
N ALA A 471 -7.67 -5.75 -1.47
CA ALA A 471 -8.43 -4.86 -2.35
C ALA A 471 -9.94 -4.95 -2.04
N VAL A 472 -10.48 -6.18 -1.97
CA VAL A 472 -11.89 -6.41 -1.65
C VAL A 472 -12.24 -5.93 -0.24
N ASP A 473 -11.40 -6.18 0.76
CA ASP A 473 -11.64 -5.70 2.12
C ASP A 473 -11.60 -4.17 2.19
N SER A 474 -10.71 -3.53 1.45
CA SER A 474 -10.69 -2.07 1.32
C SER A 474 -11.97 -1.54 0.65
N SER A 475 -12.44 -2.22 -0.40
CA SER A 475 -13.69 -1.89 -1.09
C SER A 475 -14.90 -2.09 -0.16
N ARG A 476 -14.95 -3.18 0.62
CA ARG A 476 -15.98 -3.43 1.63
C ARG A 476 -15.96 -2.38 2.74
N GLN A 477 -14.77 -2.04 3.22
CA GLN A 477 -14.59 -1.02 4.25
C GLN A 477 -15.04 0.36 3.74
N ALA A 478 -14.68 0.71 2.49
CA ALA A 478 -15.15 1.93 1.84
C ALA A 478 -16.69 1.93 1.69
N ALA A 479 -17.28 0.79 1.27
CA ALA A 479 -18.73 0.64 1.16
C ALA A 479 -19.43 0.67 2.53
N SER A 480 -18.85 0.06 3.57
CA SER A 480 -19.40 0.08 4.94
C SER A 480 -19.23 1.44 5.60
N SER A 481 -18.14 2.15 5.33
CA SER A 481 -17.94 3.54 5.80
C SER A 481 -18.86 4.51 5.05
N SER A 482 -19.25 4.22 3.80
CA SER A 482 -20.25 5.01 3.09
C SER A 482 -21.70 4.73 3.56
N SER A 483 -21.94 3.62 4.25
CA SER A 483 -23.26 3.31 4.84
C SER A 483 -23.44 3.78 6.29
N GLY A 484 -22.37 4.24 6.95
CA GLY A 484 -22.37 4.67 8.36
C GLY A 484 -22.01 6.14 8.59
N VAL A 485 -21.38 6.80 7.63
CA VAL A 485 -21.01 8.22 7.70
C VAL A 485 -21.49 8.90 6.42
N SER A 486 -22.55 9.70 6.53
CA SER A 486 -22.99 10.57 5.43
C SER A 486 -22.01 11.74 5.35
N SER A 487 -21.06 11.70 4.41
CA SER A 487 -20.23 12.85 4.06
C SER A 487 -20.90 13.60 2.90
N GLY A 488 -21.46 14.75 3.19
CA GLY A 488 -22.09 15.61 2.21
C GLY A 488 -23.61 15.78 2.42
N TYR A 489 -24.13 16.82 1.81
CA TYR A 489 -25.55 17.22 1.90
C TYR A 489 -26.32 16.62 0.72
N SER A 490 -27.32 15.75 1.00
CA SER A 490 -28.10 15.06 -0.03
C SER A 490 -29.24 15.88 -0.62
N GLY A 491 -29.41 17.13 -0.18
CA GLY A 491 -30.43 18.02 -0.72
C GLY A 491 -29.84 18.99 -1.72
N GLY A 492 -30.22 18.92 -2.98
CA GLY A 492 -29.89 19.71 -4.17
C GLY A 492 -29.47 21.18 -4.07
N GLY A 493 -28.70 21.57 -3.03
CA GLY A 493 -28.07 22.86 -2.80
C GLY A 493 -26.55 22.71 -2.79
N SER A 494 -25.86 23.76 -3.21
CA SER A 494 -24.40 23.84 -3.38
C SER A 494 -23.65 24.04 -2.05
N PHE A 495 -23.94 23.29 -0.96
CA PHE A 495 -23.17 23.43 0.27
C PHE A 495 -22.01 22.42 0.30
N SER A 496 -20.78 22.96 0.44
CA SER A 496 -19.52 22.21 0.38
C SER A 496 -18.81 22.11 1.75
N GLY A 497 -19.42 22.55 2.83
CA GLY A 497 -18.85 22.59 4.17
C GLY A 497 -18.37 21.22 4.66
N ALA A 498 -17.25 21.22 5.39
CA ALA A 498 -16.64 20.00 5.93
C ALA A 498 -17.44 19.45 7.12
N GLY A 499 -17.74 18.17 7.10
CA GLY A 499 -18.44 17.49 8.19
C GLY A 499 -19.18 16.24 7.71
N GLY A 500 -19.88 15.63 8.64
CA GLY A 500 -20.73 14.46 8.37
C GLY A 500 -21.28 13.86 9.64
N SER A 501 -22.13 12.87 9.48
CA SER A 501 -22.85 12.22 10.57
C SER A 501 -22.73 10.71 10.55
N SER A 502 -23.04 10.09 11.69
CA SER A 502 -23.12 8.64 11.83
C SER A 502 -24.18 8.26 12.86
N ARG A 503 -24.72 7.05 12.74
CA ARG A 503 -25.61 6.45 13.74
C ARG A 503 -24.79 5.73 14.79
N PHE A 504 -25.32 5.68 16.00
CA PHE A 504 -24.73 4.97 17.11
C PHE A 504 -25.63 3.90 17.67
#